data_36bbb43bf1a514ea0ca8d16a014c14a8
#
_entry.id   36bbb43bf1a514ea0ca8d16a014c14a8
#
_cell.length_a   1.000
_cell.length_b   1.000
_cell.length_c   1.000
_cell.angle_alpha   90.00
_cell.angle_beta   90.00
_cell.angle_gamma   90.00
#
_symmetry.space_group_name_H-M   'P 1'
#
loop_
_entity.id
_entity.type
_entity.pdbx_description
1 polymer ?
#
loop_
_entity_poly.entity_id
_entity_poly.type
_entity_poly.pdbx_seq_one_letter_code
_entity_poly.pdbx_strand_id
1 'polypeptide(L)'
;MNKHFLIGWLLSFAFWAYSISWIYDAINYYGAGVLLSSSITFLLIAYLSVYFGIFLFAINYFKEHQYRFLIIPSVFFILEWLRSWVISGFPWLNLGIMSESLWGLLPIVGVSGTSFLIILVITLLFQRKKVLVSRISASLILLLLFFGPGHFQEGGEEKLN
;
A
#
# COMPACT_ATOMS: atom_id res chain seq x y z
N MET A 1 -14.93 -6.03 -18.90
CA MET A 1 -14.06 -5.63 -17.77
C MET A 1 -13.33 -6.86 -17.24
N ASN A 2 -12.01 -6.81 -16.99
CA ASN A 2 -11.25 -7.97 -16.52
C ASN A 2 -11.70 -8.34 -15.09
N LYS A 3 -12.00 -9.66 -14.85
CA LYS A 3 -12.49 -10.14 -13.54
C LYS A 3 -11.55 -9.80 -12.37
N HIS A 4 -10.23 -9.83 -12.60
CA HIS A 4 -9.23 -9.53 -11.56
C HIS A 4 -9.23 -8.05 -11.19
N PHE A 5 -9.41 -7.17 -12.17
CA PHE A 5 -9.60 -5.74 -11.90
C PHE A 5 -10.86 -5.51 -11.05
N LEU A 6 -11.99 -6.11 -11.43
CA LEU A 6 -13.24 -5.93 -10.71
C LEU A 6 -13.16 -6.44 -9.26
N ILE A 7 -12.56 -7.62 -9.05
CA ILE A 7 -12.35 -8.16 -7.71
C ILE A 7 -11.49 -7.21 -6.87
N GLY A 8 -10.36 -6.73 -7.42
CA GLY A 8 -9.49 -5.78 -6.72
C GLY A 8 -10.19 -4.48 -6.39
N TRP A 9 -10.96 -3.96 -7.36
CA TRP A 9 -11.74 -2.74 -7.16
C TRP A 9 -12.79 -2.90 -6.06
N LEU A 10 -13.55 -3.99 -6.04
CA LEU A 10 -14.59 -4.26 -5.02
C LEU A 10 -13.98 -4.45 -3.62
N LEU A 11 -12.89 -5.23 -3.51
CA LEU A 11 -12.21 -5.42 -2.22
C LEU A 11 -11.67 -4.11 -1.67
N SER A 12 -11.04 -3.32 -2.54
CA SER A 12 -10.51 -2.01 -2.16
C SER A 12 -11.63 -1.01 -1.86
N PHE A 13 -12.75 -1.09 -2.56
CA PHE A 13 -13.91 -0.25 -2.29
C PHE A 13 -14.44 -0.47 -0.87
N ALA A 14 -14.58 -1.72 -0.44
CA ALA A 14 -14.98 -2.05 0.92
C ALA A 14 -13.96 -1.53 1.97
N PHE A 15 -12.66 -1.71 1.70
CA PHE A 15 -11.59 -1.20 2.55
C PHE A 15 -11.64 0.33 2.68
N TRP A 16 -11.71 1.06 1.56
CA TRP A 16 -11.77 2.52 1.57
C TRP A 16 -13.07 3.04 2.19
N ALA A 17 -14.21 2.38 1.91
CA ALA A 17 -15.49 2.77 2.50
C ALA A 17 -15.44 2.73 4.04
N TYR A 18 -14.76 1.74 4.62
CA TYR A 18 -14.52 1.69 6.06
C TYR A 18 -13.51 2.74 6.52
N SER A 19 -12.35 2.81 5.87
CA SER A 19 -11.19 3.60 6.33
C SER A 19 -11.40 5.12 6.25
N ILE A 20 -12.21 5.60 5.29
CA ILE A 20 -12.43 7.04 5.06
C ILE A 20 -13.89 7.46 5.23
N SER A 21 -14.73 6.65 5.90
CA SER A 21 -16.13 6.99 6.21
C SER A 21 -16.27 8.33 6.91
N TRP A 22 -15.33 8.68 7.78
CA TRP A 22 -15.29 9.95 8.49
C TRP A 22 -15.29 11.21 7.58
N ILE A 23 -14.86 11.06 6.33
CA ILE A 23 -14.90 12.16 5.34
C ILE A 23 -16.35 12.59 5.06
N TYR A 24 -17.28 11.63 5.03
CA TYR A 24 -18.70 11.94 4.92
C TYR A 24 -19.16 12.85 6.08
N ASP A 25 -18.81 12.46 7.31
CA ASP A 25 -19.19 13.22 8.51
C ASP A 25 -18.58 14.62 8.50
N ALA A 26 -17.29 14.72 8.12
CA ALA A 26 -16.61 16.00 8.00
C ALA A 26 -17.27 16.93 6.98
N ILE A 27 -17.58 16.45 5.77
CA ILE A 27 -18.21 17.26 4.71
C ILE A 27 -19.63 17.66 5.13
N ASN A 28 -20.38 16.74 5.73
CA ASN A 28 -21.74 16.99 6.18
C ASN A 28 -21.80 18.01 7.33
N TYR A 29 -20.84 17.94 8.26
CA TYR A 29 -20.70 18.89 9.37
C TYR A 29 -20.51 20.34 8.90
N TYR A 30 -19.77 20.56 7.79
CA TYR A 30 -19.60 21.88 7.20
C TYR A 30 -20.78 22.35 6.32
N GLY A 31 -21.94 21.68 6.40
CA GLY A 31 -23.19 22.13 5.82
C GLY A 31 -23.43 21.76 4.37
N ALA A 32 -22.66 20.83 3.80
CA ALA A 32 -22.86 20.38 2.42
C ALA A 32 -24.16 19.58 2.20
N GLY A 33 -24.76 19.07 3.29
CA GLY A 33 -25.96 18.24 3.24
C GLY A 33 -25.69 16.80 2.80
N VAL A 34 -26.63 15.91 3.12
CA VAL A 34 -26.47 14.45 2.98
C VAL A 34 -26.14 14.02 1.55
N LEU A 35 -26.85 14.57 0.55
CA LEU A 35 -26.68 14.16 -0.85
C LEU A 35 -25.27 14.48 -1.38
N LEU A 36 -24.79 15.69 -1.13
CA LEU A 36 -23.48 16.13 -1.63
C LEU A 36 -22.36 15.42 -0.89
N SER A 37 -22.44 15.28 0.44
CA SER A 37 -21.47 14.57 1.27
C SER A 37 -21.35 13.11 0.84
N SER A 38 -22.48 12.42 0.65
CA SER A 38 -22.48 11.02 0.17
C SER A 38 -21.87 10.88 -1.23
N SER A 39 -22.23 11.80 -2.15
CA SER A 39 -21.72 11.74 -3.52
C SER A 39 -20.22 11.94 -3.60
N ILE A 40 -19.68 12.94 -2.90
CA ILE A 40 -18.24 13.22 -2.88
C ILE A 40 -17.49 12.04 -2.26
N THR A 41 -17.95 11.53 -1.11
CA THR A 41 -17.30 10.41 -0.42
C THR A 41 -17.35 9.15 -1.29
N PHE A 42 -18.48 8.84 -1.93
CA PHE A 42 -18.61 7.71 -2.83
C PHE A 42 -17.64 7.81 -4.03
N LEU A 43 -17.58 8.97 -4.68
CA LEU A 43 -16.68 9.20 -5.82
C LEU A 43 -15.21 9.07 -5.41
N LEU A 44 -14.83 9.56 -4.24
CA LEU A 44 -13.48 9.42 -3.70
C LEU A 44 -13.14 7.96 -3.44
N ILE A 45 -14.01 7.20 -2.79
CA ILE A 45 -13.84 5.76 -2.55
C ILE A 45 -13.70 5.01 -3.87
N ALA A 46 -14.59 5.28 -4.84
CA ALA A 46 -14.56 4.63 -6.15
C ALA A 46 -13.25 4.93 -6.90
N TYR A 47 -12.78 6.17 -6.86
CA TYR A 47 -11.50 6.61 -7.44
C TYR A 47 -10.30 5.90 -6.79
N LEU A 48 -10.20 5.92 -5.46
CA LEU A 48 -9.10 5.27 -4.73
C LEU A 48 -9.05 3.75 -4.99
N SER A 49 -10.21 3.14 -5.20
CA SER A 49 -10.32 1.71 -5.48
C SER A 49 -9.75 1.30 -6.84
N VAL A 50 -9.65 2.24 -7.79
CA VAL A 50 -9.08 1.97 -9.12
C VAL A 50 -7.62 1.52 -9.02
N TYR A 51 -6.85 2.10 -8.11
CA TYR A 51 -5.41 1.76 -7.95
C TYR A 51 -5.21 0.29 -7.59
N PHE A 52 -5.99 -0.23 -6.65
CA PHE A 52 -5.88 -1.64 -6.27
C PHE A 52 -6.51 -2.58 -7.32
N GLY A 53 -7.52 -2.11 -8.03
CA GLY A 53 -8.05 -2.81 -9.21
C GLY A 53 -6.97 -3.02 -10.27
N ILE A 54 -6.20 -1.97 -10.59
CA ILE A 54 -5.06 -2.04 -11.52
C ILE A 54 -3.96 -2.95 -10.96
N PHE A 55 -3.68 -2.89 -9.66
CA PHE A 55 -2.69 -3.75 -9.02
C PHE A 55 -3.03 -5.24 -9.15
N LEU A 56 -4.26 -5.65 -8.82
CA LEU A 56 -4.67 -7.05 -8.98
C LEU A 56 -4.74 -7.50 -10.45
N PHE A 57 -5.08 -6.60 -11.35
CA PHE A 57 -4.96 -6.87 -12.78
C PHE A 57 -3.50 -7.16 -13.17
N ALA A 58 -2.56 -6.31 -12.72
CA ALA A 58 -1.12 -6.48 -12.99
C ALA A 58 -0.57 -7.80 -12.42
N ILE A 59 -0.94 -8.17 -11.19
CA ILE A 59 -0.56 -9.47 -10.60
C ILE A 59 -0.97 -10.63 -11.51
N ASN A 60 -2.19 -10.62 -12.01
CA ASN A 60 -2.66 -11.68 -12.90
C ASN A 60 -2.00 -11.63 -14.28
N TYR A 61 -1.78 -10.42 -14.82
CA TYR A 61 -1.15 -10.23 -16.13
C TYR A 61 0.29 -10.74 -16.13
N PHE A 62 1.08 -10.42 -15.10
CA PHE A 62 2.48 -10.80 -14.98
C PHE A 62 2.73 -12.11 -14.21
N LYS A 63 1.70 -12.92 -13.92
CA LYS A 63 1.82 -14.11 -13.07
C LYS A 63 2.84 -15.14 -13.55
N GLU A 64 3.01 -15.29 -14.87
CA GLU A 64 3.96 -16.25 -15.49
C GLU A 64 5.30 -15.58 -15.88
N HIS A 65 5.43 -14.25 -15.71
CA HIS A 65 6.63 -13.55 -16.12
C HIS A 65 7.81 -13.88 -15.17
N GLN A 66 9.01 -14.13 -15.74
CA GLN A 66 10.18 -14.53 -14.94
C GLN A 66 10.63 -13.48 -13.91
N TYR A 67 10.44 -12.19 -14.22
CA TYR A 67 10.80 -11.06 -13.34
C TYR A 67 9.60 -10.52 -12.53
N ARG A 68 8.54 -11.33 -12.38
CA ARG A 68 7.34 -10.91 -11.63
C ARG A 68 7.66 -10.38 -10.23
N PHE A 69 8.69 -10.92 -9.59
CA PHE A 69 9.12 -10.54 -8.25
C PHE A 69 9.64 -9.10 -8.14
N LEU A 70 10.09 -8.49 -9.26
CA LEU A 70 10.43 -7.07 -9.33
C LEU A 70 9.29 -6.25 -9.94
N ILE A 71 8.61 -6.77 -10.96
CA ILE A 71 7.54 -6.06 -11.66
C ILE A 71 6.38 -5.73 -10.71
N ILE A 72 5.94 -6.70 -9.90
CA ILE A 72 4.78 -6.50 -9.02
C ILE A 72 5.03 -5.42 -7.93
N PRO A 73 6.15 -5.45 -7.18
CA PRO A 73 6.46 -4.36 -6.25
C PRO A 73 6.64 -3.01 -6.94
N SER A 74 7.24 -2.98 -8.15
CA SER A 74 7.40 -1.74 -8.91
C SER A 74 6.06 -1.15 -9.35
N VAL A 75 5.12 -1.98 -9.81
CA VAL A 75 3.76 -1.54 -10.12
C VAL A 75 3.07 -0.98 -8.88
N PHE A 76 3.17 -1.66 -7.74
CA PHE A 76 2.59 -1.18 -6.48
C PHE A 76 3.16 0.19 -6.08
N PHE A 77 4.50 0.32 -6.11
CA PHE A 77 5.20 1.57 -5.83
C PHE A 77 4.71 2.71 -6.74
N ILE A 78 4.62 2.49 -8.06
CA ILE A 78 4.16 3.49 -9.02
C ILE A 78 2.71 3.89 -8.74
N LEU A 79 1.83 2.94 -8.43
CA LEU A 79 0.42 3.21 -8.13
C LEU A 79 0.27 3.99 -6.82
N GLU A 80 1.04 3.65 -5.78
CA GLU A 80 1.05 4.36 -4.51
C GLU A 80 1.61 5.79 -4.69
N TRP A 81 2.67 5.95 -5.48
CA TRP A 81 3.23 7.25 -5.85
C TRP A 81 2.24 8.09 -6.67
N LEU A 82 1.60 7.53 -7.70
CA LEU A 82 0.56 8.24 -8.47
C LEU A 82 -0.58 8.72 -7.57
N ARG A 83 -1.04 7.87 -6.65
CA ARG A 83 -2.10 8.23 -5.70
C ARG A 83 -1.72 9.40 -4.80
N SER A 84 -0.43 9.60 -4.53
CA SER A 84 0.04 10.66 -3.64
C SER A 84 -0.04 12.07 -4.22
N TRP A 85 -0.24 12.24 -5.53
CA TRP A 85 -0.30 13.55 -6.16
C TRP A 85 -1.38 13.72 -7.25
N VAL A 86 -1.89 12.64 -7.84
CA VAL A 86 -2.96 12.74 -8.86
C VAL A 86 -4.25 13.24 -8.20
N ILE A 87 -4.93 14.21 -8.84
CA ILE A 87 -6.17 14.86 -8.34
C ILE A 87 -5.97 15.40 -6.91
N SER A 88 -4.98 16.29 -6.73
CA SER A 88 -4.55 16.87 -5.43
C SER A 88 -3.94 15.89 -4.42
N GLY A 89 -3.84 14.61 -4.77
CA GLY A 89 -3.17 13.58 -3.99
C GLY A 89 -3.95 13.08 -2.78
N PHE A 90 -3.82 11.79 -2.49
CA PHE A 90 -4.33 11.17 -1.26
C PHE A 90 -3.26 10.20 -0.70
N PRO A 91 -2.21 10.72 -0.05
CA PRO A 91 -1.08 9.91 0.42
C PRO A 91 -1.37 9.12 1.70
N TRP A 92 -2.61 9.09 2.15
CA TRP A 92 -3.00 8.44 3.40
C TRP A 92 -3.04 6.92 3.23
N LEU A 93 -2.82 6.21 4.34
CA LEU A 93 -2.88 4.75 4.40
C LEU A 93 -1.95 4.07 3.38
N ASN A 94 -0.73 4.63 3.21
CA ASN A 94 0.33 3.94 2.48
C ASN A 94 0.77 2.71 3.26
N LEU A 95 1.04 1.62 2.54
CA LEU A 95 1.38 0.33 3.15
C LEU A 95 2.59 0.44 4.10
N GLY A 96 3.60 1.23 3.73
CA GLY A 96 4.78 1.47 4.56
C GLY A 96 4.46 2.15 5.89
N ILE A 97 3.48 3.07 5.93
CA ILE A 97 3.05 3.73 7.17
C ILE A 97 2.21 2.77 8.02
N MET A 98 1.28 2.03 7.40
CA MET A 98 0.40 1.09 8.11
C MET A 98 1.14 -0.09 8.73
N SER A 99 2.36 -0.36 8.30
CA SER A 99 3.16 -1.52 8.71
C SER A 99 4.21 -1.13 9.75
N GLU A 100 3.80 -0.53 10.88
CA GLU A 100 4.67 0.00 11.93
C GLU A 100 5.75 -1.00 12.39
N SER A 101 5.39 -2.26 12.58
CA SER A 101 6.33 -3.32 12.94
C SER A 101 7.44 -3.58 11.88
N LEU A 102 7.34 -2.99 10.69
CA LEU A 102 8.27 -3.16 9.57
C LEU A 102 9.03 -1.86 9.24
N TRP A 103 9.13 -0.93 10.19
CA TRP A 103 9.78 0.37 9.98
C TRP A 103 11.31 0.34 10.11
N GLY A 104 11.92 -0.84 10.33
CA GLY A 104 13.37 -0.95 10.50
C GLY A 104 14.21 -0.29 9.41
N LEU A 105 13.75 -0.30 8.17
CA LEU A 105 14.42 0.36 7.04
C LEU A 105 13.81 1.71 6.65
N LEU A 106 12.75 2.16 7.32
CA LEU A 106 12.04 3.40 6.99
C LEU A 106 12.96 4.63 6.87
N PRO A 107 13.94 4.87 7.77
CA PRO A 107 14.84 6.02 7.65
C PRO A 107 15.74 6.01 6.42
N ILE A 108 15.96 4.83 5.82
CA ILE A 108 16.85 4.62 4.67
C ILE A 108 16.08 4.71 3.36
N VAL A 109 14.93 4.01 3.27
CA VAL A 109 14.19 3.83 2.02
C VAL A 109 12.92 4.68 1.92
N GLY A 110 12.52 5.31 3.02
CA GLY A 110 11.28 6.07 3.11
C GLY A 110 10.03 5.21 3.07
N VAL A 111 8.86 5.85 3.15
CA VAL A 111 7.54 5.19 3.19
C VAL A 111 7.29 4.32 1.95
N SER A 112 7.47 4.89 0.77
CA SER A 112 7.20 4.17 -0.49
C SER A 112 8.21 3.05 -0.73
N GLY A 113 9.47 3.22 -0.29
CA GLY A 113 10.49 2.17 -0.32
C GLY A 113 10.13 1.01 0.62
N THR A 114 9.62 1.30 1.82
CA THR A 114 9.12 0.29 2.74
C THR A 114 7.93 -0.47 2.14
N SER A 115 6.96 0.22 1.54
CA SER A 115 5.86 -0.41 0.80
C SER A 115 6.36 -1.36 -0.31
N PHE A 116 7.36 -0.90 -1.09
CA PHE A 116 7.99 -1.71 -2.14
C PHE A 116 8.61 -2.98 -1.57
N LEU A 117 9.39 -2.87 -0.48
CA LEU A 117 10.06 -4.01 0.16
C LEU A 117 9.06 -5.01 0.74
N ILE A 118 7.97 -4.56 1.33
CA ILE A 118 6.89 -5.44 1.83
C ILE A 118 6.29 -6.25 0.68
N ILE A 119 5.93 -5.60 -0.42
CA ILE A 119 5.37 -6.30 -1.59
C ILE A 119 6.42 -7.22 -2.24
N LEU A 120 7.70 -6.83 -2.25
CA LEU A 120 8.81 -7.66 -2.72
C LEU A 120 8.91 -8.95 -1.89
N VAL A 121 8.90 -8.85 -0.56
CA VAL A 121 8.91 -10.03 0.34
C VAL A 121 7.73 -10.95 0.03
N ILE A 122 6.52 -10.41 -0.04
CA ILE A 122 5.32 -11.19 -0.37
C ILE A 122 5.51 -11.90 -1.72
N THR A 123 5.95 -11.18 -2.75
CA THR A 123 6.11 -11.74 -4.09
C THR A 123 7.18 -12.81 -4.14
N LEU A 124 8.28 -12.65 -3.39
CA LEU A 124 9.34 -13.65 -3.27
C LEU A 124 8.86 -14.91 -2.53
N LEU A 125 8.05 -14.79 -1.48
CA LEU A 125 7.50 -15.93 -0.75
C LEU A 125 6.57 -16.78 -1.65
N PHE A 126 5.84 -16.16 -2.55
CA PHE A 126 4.96 -16.83 -3.52
C PHE A 126 5.65 -17.18 -4.86
N GLN A 127 6.99 -17.03 -4.95
CA GLN A 127 7.75 -17.40 -6.14
C GLN A 127 7.81 -18.92 -6.32
N ARG A 128 7.41 -19.43 -7.49
CA ARG A 128 7.40 -20.86 -7.79
C ARG A 128 8.76 -21.39 -8.27
N LYS A 129 9.57 -20.52 -8.93
CA LYS A 129 10.93 -20.88 -9.42
C LYS A 129 11.98 -20.42 -8.40
N LYS A 130 13.08 -21.18 -8.28
CA LYS A 130 14.19 -20.89 -7.35
C LYS A 130 13.71 -20.68 -5.90
N VAL A 131 12.80 -21.52 -5.44
CA VAL A 131 12.06 -21.36 -4.16
C VAL A 131 12.99 -21.12 -2.97
N LEU A 132 14.11 -21.86 -2.87
CA LEU A 132 15.05 -21.72 -1.74
C LEU A 132 15.70 -20.33 -1.70
N VAL A 133 16.30 -19.91 -2.82
CA VAL A 133 16.96 -18.59 -2.92
C VAL A 133 15.95 -17.47 -2.66
N SER A 134 14.75 -17.58 -3.24
CA SER A 134 13.69 -16.61 -3.07
C SER A 134 13.25 -16.48 -1.62
N ARG A 135 13.07 -17.61 -0.91
CA ARG A 135 12.70 -17.62 0.51
C ARG A 135 13.80 -17.07 1.42
N ILE A 136 15.06 -17.41 1.16
CA ILE A 136 16.20 -16.84 1.91
C ILE A 136 16.25 -15.33 1.73
N SER A 137 16.15 -14.83 0.48
CA SER A 137 16.13 -13.39 0.21
C SER A 137 14.97 -12.68 0.90
N ALA A 138 13.75 -13.26 0.85
CA ALA A 138 12.58 -12.73 1.54
C ALA A 138 12.80 -12.66 3.07
N SER A 139 13.37 -13.72 3.66
CA SER A 139 13.63 -13.75 5.10
C SER A 139 14.67 -12.72 5.53
N LEU A 140 15.73 -12.51 4.74
CA LEU A 140 16.74 -11.49 5.03
C LEU A 140 16.14 -10.08 4.96
N ILE A 141 15.35 -9.77 3.93
CA ILE A 141 14.66 -8.47 3.82
C ILE A 141 13.69 -8.28 4.99
N LEU A 142 12.95 -9.31 5.35
CA LEU A 142 12.00 -9.25 6.46
C LEU A 142 12.72 -9.00 7.79
N LEU A 143 13.85 -9.65 8.04
CA LEU A 143 14.68 -9.39 9.23
C LEU A 143 15.16 -7.94 9.29
N LEU A 144 15.61 -7.37 8.16
CA LEU A 144 16.01 -5.97 8.10
C LEU A 144 14.84 -5.01 8.33
N LEU A 145 13.64 -5.35 7.87
CA LEU A 145 12.44 -4.56 8.13
C LEU A 145 12.03 -4.61 9.61
N PHE A 146 12.21 -5.75 10.30
CA PHE A 146 11.90 -5.88 11.72
C PHE A 146 12.98 -5.30 12.64
N PHE A 147 14.25 -5.53 12.34
CA PHE A 147 15.40 -5.23 13.23
C PHE A 147 16.30 -4.13 12.70
N GLY A 148 15.88 -3.38 11.67
CA GLY A 148 16.67 -2.30 11.11
C GLY A 148 16.75 -1.06 12.00
N PRO A 149 17.59 -0.07 11.64
CA PRO A 149 17.90 1.09 12.46
C PRO A 149 16.70 1.98 12.82
N GLY A 150 15.58 1.87 12.09
CA GLY A 150 14.38 2.67 12.37
C GLY A 150 13.77 2.43 13.74
N HIS A 151 13.88 1.21 14.28
CA HIS A 151 13.37 0.89 15.62
C HIS A 151 14.28 1.32 16.77
N PHE A 152 15.53 1.70 16.48
CA PHE A 152 16.46 2.15 17.51
C PHE A 152 16.44 3.66 17.73
N GLN A 153 15.77 4.44 16.89
CA GLN A 153 15.70 5.90 17.02
C GLN A 153 14.66 6.36 18.04
N GLU A 154 13.63 5.58 18.32
CA GLU A 154 12.60 5.93 19.32
C GLU A 154 13.11 5.93 20.78
N GLY A 155 14.20 5.23 21.07
CA GLY A 155 14.76 5.16 22.44
C GLY A 155 15.70 6.32 22.81
N GLY A 156 16.00 7.25 21.91
CA GLY A 156 16.94 8.34 22.12
C GLY A 156 16.33 9.63 22.69
N GLU A 157 15.06 9.87 22.46
CA GLU A 157 14.40 11.12 22.88
C GLU A 157 13.93 11.14 24.35
N GLU A 158 13.81 9.99 24.99
CA GLU A 158 13.36 9.89 26.39
C GLU A 158 14.42 10.28 27.44
N LYS A 159 15.66 10.62 27.02
CA LYS A 159 16.78 10.98 27.93
C LYS A 159 17.10 12.47 27.99
N LEU A 160 16.27 13.34 27.43
CA LEU A 160 16.51 14.79 27.38
C LEU A 160 15.48 15.64 28.18
N ASN A 161 14.79 15.04 29.18
CA ASN A 161 13.98 15.77 30.14
C ASN A 161 14.51 15.61 31.56
#